data_ec8c7b89b700356770e3bd06e5cb50e0
#
_entry.id   ec8c7b89b700356770e3bd06e5cb50e0
#
_cell.length_a   1.000
_cell.length_b   1.000
_cell.length_c   1.000
_cell.angle_alpha   90.00
_cell.angle_beta   90.00
_cell.angle_gamma   90.00
#
_symmetry.space_group_name_H-M   'P 1'
#
loop_
_entity.id
_entity.type
_entity.pdbx_description
1 polymer ?
#
loop_
_entity_poly.entity_id
_entity_poly.type
_entity_poly.pdbx_seq_one_letter_code
_entity_poly.pdbx_strand_id
1 'polypeptide(L)'
;QRNIVATLPGSGSYPGTLVLMANYDTRAADWLDGQSLAPGADDNGSGVAALLEIARLMSSRTWNQTIIFVALTAEEQGTFGSRHFIEQALLDNLQIDAAINNDMIGGRAGIPQSVRLYSIGPDTSNARQLARYIDYVGGLYLPTFPVTLIDGLDREDRWGDQREFVTAGYPAVRLIESQEDLSIQNSRRDTWSLIDYDYFKQIVQLNLATLANMACAPPPSAIAEPLSDHGSFLIAWVPDPGVEGYAISVRPLGMERYAPFRFVSAEQAGNVVLSGYESQTGYAISIAALNERGCLGTFSYPEIIIEPTS
;
A
#
# COMPACT_ATOMS: atom_id res chain seq x y z
N GLN A 1 -12.36 15.23 19.84
CA GLN A 1 -11.32 14.76 18.92
C GLN A 1 -11.82 14.90 17.48
N ARG A 2 -10.94 15.07 16.51
CA ARG A 2 -11.28 15.27 15.09
C ARG A 2 -10.18 14.64 14.23
N ASN A 3 -10.57 13.96 13.15
CA ASN A 3 -9.61 13.66 12.09
C ASN A 3 -9.20 14.95 11.39
N ILE A 4 -7.95 15.03 10.97
CA ILE A 4 -7.43 16.12 10.15
C ILE A 4 -7.22 15.55 8.75
N VAL A 5 -7.95 16.09 7.78
CA VAL A 5 -7.96 15.57 6.40
C VAL A 5 -7.47 16.66 5.46
N ALA A 6 -6.48 16.36 4.66
CA ALA A 6 -6.02 17.21 3.57
C ALA A 6 -6.15 16.45 2.24
N THR A 7 -6.77 17.09 1.26
CA THR A 7 -6.97 16.52 -0.07
C THR A 7 -6.11 17.25 -1.09
N LEU A 8 -5.31 16.51 -1.83
CA LEU A 8 -4.59 16.94 -3.02
C LEU A 8 -5.38 16.43 -4.24
N PRO A 9 -6.15 17.28 -4.92
CA PRO A 9 -6.99 16.85 -6.03
C PRO A 9 -6.17 16.33 -7.19
N GLY A 10 -6.60 15.23 -7.78
CA GLY A 10 -6.08 14.74 -9.04
C GLY A 10 -6.51 15.60 -10.22
N SER A 11 -5.68 15.67 -11.26
CA SER A 11 -5.99 16.38 -12.50
C SER A 11 -6.51 15.47 -13.61
N GLY A 12 -6.45 14.16 -13.43
CA GLY A 12 -6.93 13.17 -14.41
C GLY A 12 -8.44 12.92 -14.32
N SER A 13 -8.96 12.21 -15.31
CA SER A 13 -10.36 11.75 -15.31
C SER A 13 -10.58 10.48 -14.48
N TYR A 14 -9.57 9.99 -13.80
CA TYR A 14 -9.63 8.78 -13.01
C TYR A 14 -10.22 9.05 -11.61
N PRO A 15 -11.31 8.38 -11.24
CA PRO A 15 -12.03 8.66 -9.99
C PRO A 15 -11.35 8.09 -8.75
N GLY A 16 -10.33 7.26 -8.89
CA GLY A 16 -9.66 6.59 -7.78
C GLY A 16 -8.92 7.54 -6.85
N THR A 17 -8.83 7.15 -5.59
CA THR A 17 -8.21 7.93 -4.52
C THR A 17 -7.18 7.09 -3.80
N LEU A 18 -6.03 7.69 -3.52
CA LEU A 18 -5.00 7.12 -2.65
C LEU A 18 -5.11 7.75 -1.27
N VAL A 19 -4.99 6.95 -0.23
CA VAL A 19 -5.04 7.41 1.16
C VAL A 19 -3.72 7.09 1.85
N LEU A 20 -3.09 8.11 2.42
CA LEU A 20 -1.98 7.97 3.36
C LEU A 20 -2.47 8.39 4.73
N MET A 21 -2.29 7.54 5.74
CA MET A 21 -2.80 7.80 7.07
C MET A 21 -1.80 7.48 8.17
N ALA A 22 -1.98 8.15 9.31
CA ALA A 22 -1.32 7.89 10.57
C ALA A 22 -2.21 8.43 11.69
N ASN A 23 -2.24 7.82 12.84
CA ASN A 23 -2.89 8.41 14.02
C ASN A 23 -1.98 9.45 14.67
N TYR A 24 -2.58 10.45 15.34
CA TYR A 24 -1.85 11.51 16.03
C TYR A 24 -2.06 11.52 17.54
N ASP A 25 -2.91 10.64 18.03
CA ASP A 25 -3.09 10.44 19.46
C ASP A 25 -2.00 9.51 20.02
N THR A 26 -1.72 9.67 21.29
CA THR A 26 -0.78 8.87 22.06
C THR A 26 -1.39 8.51 23.40
N ARG A 27 -0.87 7.49 24.08
CA ARG A 27 -1.30 7.10 25.43
C ARG A 27 -0.16 6.70 26.34
N ALA A 28 -0.41 6.68 27.62
CA ALA A 28 0.45 6.02 28.60
C ALA A 28 0.23 4.48 28.57
N ALA A 29 1.12 3.73 29.23
CA ALA A 29 1.00 2.28 29.34
C ALA A 29 -0.32 1.84 29.97
N ASP A 30 -0.77 2.55 31.00
CA ASP A 30 -2.15 2.45 31.51
C ASP A 30 -3.04 3.32 30.62
N TRP A 31 -3.91 2.70 29.84
CA TRP A 31 -4.81 3.35 28.91
C TRP A 31 -5.87 4.26 29.57
N LEU A 32 -6.05 4.14 30.90
CA LEU A 32 -6.90 5.05 31.69
C LEU A 32 -6.13 6.23 32.29
N ASP A 33 -4.80 6.24 32.16
CA ASP A 33 -3.95 7.31 32.69
C ASP A 33 -3.87 8.49 31.70
N GLY A 34 -4.68 9.48 31.91
CA GLY A 34 -4.65 10.74 31.16
C GLY A 34 -3.70 11.81 31.71
N GLN A 35 -2.82 11.48 32.69
CA GLN A 35 -1.95 12.45 33.38
C GLN A 35 -0.45 12.21 33.13
N SER A 36 -0.03 10.98 32.91
CA SER A 36 1.36 10.67 32.64
C SER A 36 1.83 11.18 31.29
N LEU A 37 3.10 11.51 31.19
CA LEU A 37 3.71 11.91 29.93
C LEU A 37 3.79 10.71 28.98
N ALA A 38 3.26 10.87 27.80
CA ALA A 38 3.33 9.93 26.68
C ALA A 38 3.73 10.72 25.41
N PRO A 39 5.05 10.98 25.20
CA PRO A 39 5.50 11.82 24.09
C PRO A 39 5.12 11.26 22.71
N GLY A 40 5.11 9.93 22.56
CA GLY A 40 4.66 9.27 21.35
C GLY A 40 5.47 9.65 20.11
N ALA A 41 6.80 9.71 20.23
CA ALA A 41 7.63 10.15 19.11
C ALA A 41 7.67 9.13 17.99
N ASP A 42 7.73 7.83 18.33
CA ASP A 42 7.60 6.75 17.38
C ASP A 42 6.14 6.32 17.24
N ASP A 43 5.43 6.21 18.34
CA ASP A 43 4.04 5.78 18.43
C ASP A 43 3.08 6.97 18.74
N ASN A 44 2.56 7.76 17.76
CA ASN A 44 2.82 7.64 16.33
C ASN A 44 3.22 9.00 15.70
N GLY A 45 4.06 9.76 16.38
CA GLY A 45 4.65 11.00 15.84
C GLY A 45 5.44 10.78 14.55
N SER A 46 6.09 9.61 14.42
CA SER A 46 6.83 9.21 13.22
C SER A 46 5.89 9.12 12.00
N GLY A 47 4.76 8.45 12.14
CA GLY A 47 3.76 8.35 11.08
C GLY A 47 3.20 9.71 10.66
N VAL A 48 2.91 10.58 11.63
CA VAL A 48 2.43 11.95 11.36
C VAL A 48 3.49 12.81 10.67
N ALA A 49 4.75 12.71 11.09
CA ALA A 49 5.84 13.44 10.45
C ALA A 49 6.04 13.00 8.99
N ALA A 50 5.97 11.69 8.72
CA ALA A 50 6.00 11.15 7.36
C ALA A 50 4.84 11.68 6.52
N LEU A 51 3.62 11.66 7.06
CA LEU A 51 2.43 12.15 6.38
C LEU A 51 2.55 13.62 6.00
N LEU A 52 3.03 14.47 6.91
CA LEU A 52 3.23 15.90 6.66
C LEU A 52 4.30 16.17 5.60
N GLU A 53 5.44 15.48 5.67
CA GLU A 53 6.54 15.67 4.71
C GLU A 53 6.15 15.18 3.31
N ILE A 54 5.48 14.03 3.20
CA ILE A 54 5.00 13.50 1.93
C ILE A 54 3.95 14.44 1.33
N ALA A 55 3.01 14.94 2.14
CA ALA A 55 2.02 15.92 1.68
C ALA A 55 2.70 17.19 1.15
N ARG A 56 3.70 17.69 1.86
CA ARG A 56 4.49 18.86 1.44
C ARG A 56 5.20 18.63 0.10
N LEU A 57 5.84 17.47 -0.07
CA LEU A 57 6.56 17.14 -1.31
C LEU A 57 5.59 16.96 -2.48
N MET A 58 4.50 16.22 -2.27
CA MET A 58 3.55 15.91 -3.33
C MET A 58 2.72 17.13 -3.75
N SER A 59 2.44 18.05 -2.84
CA SER A 59 1.70 19.29 -3.16
C SER A 59 2.43 20.22 -4.15
N SER A 60 3.72 19.99 -4.38
CA SER A 60 4.52 20.79 -5.34
C SER A 60 4.29 20.41 -6.80
N ARG A 61 3.49 19.36 -7.07
CA ARG A 61 3.22 18.83 -8.42
C ARG A 61 1.74 18.51 -8.59
N THR A 62 1.33 18.31 -9.84
CA THR A 62 0.01 17.79 -10.19
C THR A 62 0.10 16.28 -10.46
N TRP A 63 -0.93 15.56 -10.03
CA TRP A 63 -1.02 14.11 -10.14
C TRP A 63 -2.30 13.71 -10.86
N ASN A 64 -2.36 12.53 -11.43
CA ASN A 64 -3.56 12.05 -12.13
C ASN A 64 -4.64 11.64 -11.12
N GLN A 65 -4.26 10.98 -10.02
CA GLN A 65 -5.19 10.56 -8.97
C GLN A 65 -5.25 11.56 -7.82
N THR A 66 -6.40 11.61 -7.16
CA THR A 66 -6.57 12.31 -5.90
C THR A 66 -5.81 11.60 -4.78
N ILE A 67 -5.17 12.37 -3.91
CA ILE A 67 -4.49 11.85 -2.72
C ILE A 67 -5.09 12.49 -1.49
N ILE A 68 -5.50 11.68 -0.53
CA ILE A 68 -6.00 12.12 0.77
C ILE A 68 -4.96 11.76 1.84
N PHE A 69 -4.55 12.76 2.58
CA PHE A 69 -3.69 12.64 3.76
C PHE A 69 -4.57 12.76 5.00
N VAL A 70 -4.54 11.76 5.87
CA VAL A 70 -5.42 11.72 7.06
C VAL A 70 -4.59 11.51 8.31
N ALA A 71 -4.60 12.52 9.21
CA ALA A 71 -4.16 12.32 10.58
C ALA A 71 -5.38 11.89 11.41
N LEU A 72 -5.38 10.64 11.83
CA LEU A 72 -6.49 9.99 12.52
C LEU A 72 -6.42 10.24 14.03
N THR A 73 -7.58 10.26 14.67
CA THR A 73 -7.70 10.41 16.11
C THR A 73 -8.23 9.14 16.75
N ALA A 74 -7.96 8.98 18.05
CA ALA A 74 -8.51 7.90 18.87
C ALA A 74 -8.28 6.50 18.33
N GLU A 75 -7.10 6.28 17.74
CA GLU A 75 -6.61 4.94 17.39
C GLU A 75 -6.42 4.13 18.65
N GLU A 76 -5.70 4.70 19.62
CA GLU A 76 -5.34 4.10 20.89
C GLU A 76 -6.54 3.72 21.79
N GLN A 77 -7.72 4.25 21.51
CA GLN A 77 -8.97 3.92 22.18
C GLN A 77 -9.84 2.95 21.38
N GLY A 78 -9.35 2.45 20.24
CA GLY A 78 -10.04 1.45 19.41
C GLY A 78 -10.44 1.93 18.03
N THR A 79 -9.53 2.62 17.33
CA THR A 79 -9.65 3.00 15.90
C THR A 79 -10.90 3.86 15.59
N PHE A 80 -11.37 4.69 16.53
CA PHE A 80 -12.60 5.47 16.33
C PHE A 80 -12.49 6.48 15.19
N GLY A 81 -11.30 7.05 14.99
CA GLY A 81 -11.06 8.01 13.93
C GLY A 81 -11.18 7.40 12.54
N SER A 82 -10.52 6.28 12.30
CA SER A 82 -10.60 5.57 11.03
C SER A 82 -11.98 5.00 10.77
N ARG A 83 -12.66 4.47 11.80
CA ARG A 83 -14.05 4.04 11.67
C ARG A 83 -14.95 5.16 11.18
N HIS A 84 -14.86 6.34 11.80
CA HIS A 84 -15.65 7.50 11.36
C HIS A 84 -15.26 7.95 9.94
N PHE A 85 -13.96 7.93 9.59
CA PHE A 85 -13.52 8.25 8.23
C PHE A 85 -14.13 7.30 7.20
N ILE A 86 -14.14 6.01 7.48
CA ILE A 86 -14.72 4.98 6.60
C ILE A 86 -16.23 5.11 6.48
N GLU A 87 -16.94 5.41 7.59
CA GLU A 87 -18.38 5.67 7.54
C GLU A 87 -18.71 6.82 6.58
N GLN A 88 -17.94 7.90 6.61
CA GLN A 88 -18.13 9.03 5.69
C GLN A 88 -17.74 8.65 4.25
N ALA A 89 -16.63 7.94 4.05
CA ALA A 89 -16.19 7.48 2.73
C ALA A 89 -17.25 6.60 2.04
N LEU A 90 -17.90 5.72 2.80
CA LEU A 90 -18.99 4.89 2.28
C LEU A 90 -20.25 5.70 1.93
N LEU A 91 -20.61 6.68 2.77
CA LEU A 91 -21.73 7.58 2.50
C LEU A 91 -21.51 8.43 1.24
N ASP A 92 -20.28 8.87 1.02
CA ASP A 92 -19.89 9.68 -0.13
C ASP A 92 -19.57 8.83 -1.37
N ASN A 93 -19.66 7.50 -1.28
CA ASN A 93 -19.26 6.56 -2.32
C ASN A 93 -17.81 6.80 -2.80
N LEU A 94 -16.91 7.13 -1.89
CA LEU A 94 -15.51 7.38 -2.20
C LEU A 94 -14.83 6.09 -2.67
N GLN A 95 -14.28 6.11 -3.88
CA GLN A 95 -13.47 5.00 -4.38
C GLN A 95 -12.05 5.14 -3.84
N ILE A 96 -11.61 4.19 -3.02
CA ILE A 96 -10.25 4.13 -2.48
C ILE A 96 -9.53 2.95 -3.14
N ASP A 97 -8.48 3.27 -3.91
CA ASP A 97 -7.69 2.27 -4.63
C ASP A 97 -6.51 1.75 -3.82
N ALA A 98 -6.03 2.52 -2.86
CA ALA A 98 -5.00 2.12 -1.92
C ALA A 98 -5.06 2.97 -0.65
N ALA A 99 -4.89 2.33 0.50
CA ALA A 99 -4.72 2.99 1.80
C ALA A 99 -3.46 2.46 2.49
N ILE A 100 -2.57 3.35 2.90
CA ILE A 100 -1.31 3.02 3.56
C ILE A 100 -1.34 3.61 4.97
N ASN A 101 -1.33 2.75 5.98
CA ASN A 101 -1.19 3.14 7.38
C ASN A 101 0.27 3.10 7.80
N ASN A 102 0.80 4.23 8.22
CA ASN A 102 2.12 4.33 8.85
C ASN A 102 1.92 4.41 10.36
N ASP A 103 2.37 3.38 11.06
CA ASP A 103 2.20 3.35 12.50
C ASP A 103 3.40 2.65 13.14
N MET A 104 4.20 3.48 13.86
CA MET A 104 5.54 3.19 14.36
C MET A 104 6.55 2.92 13.24
N ILE A 105 7.01 3.97 12.58
CA ILE A 105 7.96 3.88 11.47
C ILE A 105 9.28 4.64 11.70
N GLY A 106 9.49 5.17 12.89
CA GLY A 106 10.67 5.98 13.23
C GLY A 106 11.95 5.15 13.30
N GLY A 107 11.84 3.91 13.73
CA GLY A 107 12.98 3.03 13.95
C GLY A 107 13.89 3.51 15.06
N ARG A 108 14.91 2.71 15.35
CA ARG A 108 15.95 3.05 16.31
C ARG A 108 17.29 2.41 15.93
N ALA A 109 18.36 2.91 16.50
CA ALA A 109 19.70 2.40 16.22
C ALA A 109 19.80 0.89 16.46
N GLY A 110 20.37 0.17 15.47
CA GLY A 110 20.70 -1.25 15.59
C GLY A 110 19.59 -2.22 15.17
N ILE A 111 18.39 -1.76 14.78
CA ILE A 111 17.39 -2.66 14.20
C ILE A 111 17.72 -3.02 12.75
N PRO A 112 17.18 -4.14 12.23
CA PRO A 112 17.36 -4.50 10.82
C PRO A 112 16.90 -3.38 9.88
N GLN A 113 17.69 -3.11 8.84
CA GLN A 113 17.39 -2.09 7.82
C GLN A 113 16.37 -2.65 6.81
N SER A 114 15.13 -2.79 7.26
CA SER A 114 13.98 -3.27 6.50
C SER A 114 12.70 -2.73 7.12
N VAL A 115 11.58 -2.88 6.44
CA VAL A 115 10.26 -2.53 6.96
C VAL A 115 9.34 -3.75 6.92
N ARG A 116 8.49 -3.92 7.94
CA ARG A 116 7.41 -4.92 7.90
C ARG A 116 6.17 -4.29 7.29
N LEU A 117 5.54 -5.04 6.39
CA LEU A 117 4.30 -4.67 5.74
C LEU A 117 3.25 -5.75 5.97
N TYR A 118 2.20 -5.39 6.71
CA TYR A 118 1.08 -6.26 6.99
C TYR A 118 -0.03 -6.08 5.97
N SER A 119 -0.53 -7.20 5.45
CA SER A 119 -1.69 -7.25 4.56
C SER A 119 -2.44 -8.55 4.78
N ILE A 120 -3.76 -8.48 4.90
CA ILE A 120 -4.59 -9.64 5.21
C ILE A 120 -5.48 -10.03 4.04
N GLY A 121 -5.90 -11.27 4.04
CA GLY A 121 -6.91 -11.85 3.15
C GLY A 121 -6.36 -13.01 2.33
N PRO A 122 -7.20 -13.60 1.47
CA PRO A 122 -6.76 -14.61 0.53
C PRO A 122 -5.57 -14.11 -0.30
N ASP A 123 -4.78 -15.04 -0.83
CA ASP A 123 -3.62 -14.75 -1.68
C ASP A 123 -3.91 -13.72 -2.79
N THR A 124 -5.12 -13.72 -3.30
CA THR A 124 -5.61 -12.84 -4.38
C THR A 124 -6.39 -11.62 -3.88
N SER A 125 -6.36 -11.30 -2.58
CA SER A 125 -7.04 -10.10 -2.06
C SER A 125 -6.38 -8.82 -2.56
N ASN A 126 -7.17 -7.74 -2.61
CA ASN A 126 -6.69 -6.41 -2.99
C ASN A 126 -5.60 -5.89 -2.04
N ALA A 127 -5.68 -6.18 -0.74
CA ALA A 127 -4.66 -5.79 0.23
C ALA A 127 -3.34 -6.53 -0.02
N ARG A 128 -3.39 -7.85 -0.32
CA ARG A 128 -2.19 -8.63 -0.68
C ARG A 128 -1.57 -8.14 -1.99
N GLN A 129 -2.39 -7.79 -2.97
CA GLN A 129 -1.91 -7.23 -4.23
C GLN A 129 -1.25 -5.85 -4.02
N LEU A 130 -1.84 -4.98 -3.18
CA LEU A 130 -1.23 -3.70 -2.80
C LEU A 130 0.12 -3.90 -2.10
N ALA A 131 0.21 -4.87 -1.19
CA ALA A 131 1.47 -5.18 -0.51
C ALA A 131 2.58 -5.61 -1.48
N ARG A 132 2.25 -6.47 -2.46
CA ARG A 132 3.19 -6.89 -3.52
C ARG A 132 3.64 -5.70 -4.39
N TYR A 133 2.72 -4.79 -4.67
CA TYR A 133 3.05 -3.58 -5.42
C TYR A 133 4.05 -2.70 -4.67
N ILE A 134 3.84 -2.51 -3.36
CA ILE A 134 4.76 -1.73 -2.51
C ILE A 134 6.14 -2.41 -2.42
N ASP A 135 6.19 -3.73 -2.27
CA ASP A 135 7.44 -4.50 -2.27
C ASP A 135 8.19 -4.35 -3.61
N TYR A 136 7.48 -4.44 -4.73
CA TYR A 136 8.06 -4.23 -6.06
C TYR A 136 8.64 -2.83 -6.23
N VAL A 137 7.88 -1.79 -5.87
CA VAL A 137 8.36 -0.40 -5.90
C VAL A 137 9.56 -0.21 -4.98
N GLY A 138 9.50 -0.80 -3.77
CA GLY A 138 10.62 -0.81 -2.84
C GLY A 138 11.89 -1.41 -3.46
N GLY A 139 11.77 -2.55 -4.12
CA GLY A 139 12.89 -3.17 -4.81
C GLY A 139 13.50 -2.33 -5.93
N LEU A 140 12.71 -1.48 -6.60
CA LEU A 140 13.19 -0.58 -7.64
C LEU A 140 13.93 0.65 -7.08
N TYR A 141 13.39 1.28 -6.05
CA TYR A 141 13.88 2.58 -5.55
C TYR A 141 14.78 2.45 -4.33
N LEU A 142 14.63 1.40 -3.54
CA LEU A 142 15.31 1.18 -2.26
C LEU A 142 15.83 -0.26 -2.16
N PRO A 143 16.67 -0.73 -3.08
CA PRO A 143 17.07 -2.14 -3.17
C PRO A 143 17.83 -2.65 -1.94
N THR A 144 18.36 -1.76 -1.10
CA THR A 144 19.09 -2.08 0.14
C THR A 144 18.19 -2.01 1.39
N PHE A 145 16.92 -1.65 1.23
CA PHE A 145 15.94 -1.55 2.31
C PHE A 145 14.70 -2.40 1.98
N PRO A 146 14.79 -3.72 2.18
CA PRO A 146 13.75 -4.65 1.76
C PRO A 146 12.46 -4.50 2.55
N VAL A 147 11.34 -4.76 1.89
CA VAL A 147 10.03 -4.91 2.50
C VAL A 147 9.84 -6.37 2.91
N THR A 148 9.47 -6.60 4.16
CA THR A 148 9.08 -7.92 4.67
C THR A 148 7.56 -8.03 4.63
N LEU A 149 7.05 -8.79 3.66
CA LEU A 149 5.61 -9.04 3.53
C LEU A 149 5.15 -9.99 4.63
N ILE A 150 4.06 -9.65 5.30
CA ILE A 150 3.48 -10.47 6.37
C ILE A 150 2.00 -10.66 6.07
N ASP A 151 1.60 -11.95 5.99
CA ASP A 151 0.19 -12.31 5.87
C ASP A 151 -0.48 -12.20 7.22
N GLY A 152 -1.24 -11.15 7.39
CA GLY A 152 -1.92 -10.83 8.63
C GLY A 152 -2.44 -9.40 8.63
N LEU A 153 -3.45 -9.16 9.44
CA LEU A 153 -3.97 -7.80 9.63
C LEU A 153 -2.95 -6.93 10.36
N ASP A 154 -2.34 -7.50 11.38
CA ASP A 154 -1.36 -6.87 12.25
C ASP A 154 -0.60 -7.95 13.06
N ARG A 155 0.14 -7.54 14.08
CA ARG A 155 0.72 -8.41 15.10
C ARG A 155 -0.37 -9.17 15.86
N GLU A 156 -0.01 -10.26 16.51
CA GLU A 156 -0.94 -11.03 17.34
C GLU A 156 -1.58 -10.13 18.41
N ASP A 157 -2.89 -10.23 18.57
CA ASP A 157 -3.71 -9.43 19.49
C ASP A 157 -3.58 -7.90 19.34
N ARG A 158 -3.13 -7.44 18.17
CA ARG A 158 -3.00 -6.03 17.84
C ARG A 158 -3.70 -5.72 16.52
N TRP A 159 -4.04 -4.46 16.34
CA TRP A 159 -4.57 -3.91 15.10
C TRP A 159 -4.35 -2.40 15.07
N GLY A 160 -4.37 -1.84 13.87
CA GLY A 160 -4.29 -0.41 13.65
C GLY A 160 -5.42 0.06 12.73
N ASP A 161 -5.35 1.30 12.33
CA ASP A 161 -6.39 1.99 11.56
C ASP A 161 -6.71 1.34 10.19
N GLN A 162 -5.77 0.62 9.57
CA GLN A 162 -5.98 -0.11 8.30
C GLN A 162 -7.09 -1.16 8.41
N ARG A 163 -7.36 -1.65 9.61
CA ARG A 163 -8.43 -2.64 9.88
C ARG A 163 -9.79 -2.16 9.39
N GLU A 164 -10.13 -0.91 9.65
CA GLU A 164 -11.45 -0.37 9.31
C GLU A 164 -11.61 -0.27 7.78
N PHE A 165 -10.52 0.06 7.07
CA PHE A 165 -10.48 0.06 5.60
C PHE A 165 -10.67 -1.34 5.01
N VAL A 166 -9.91 -2.32 5.51
CA VAL A 166 -10.03 -3.72 5.07
C VAL A 166 -11.41 -4.26 5.34
N THR A 167 -11.99 -3.97 6.52
CA THR A 167 -13.35 -4.40 6.89
C THR A 167 -14.40 -3.83 5.95
N ALA A 168 -14.18 -2.63 5.43
CA ALA A 168 -15.06 -2.00 4.44
C ALA A 168 -14.79 -2.47 2.99
N GLY A 169 -13.83 -3.37 2.76
CA GLY A 169 -13.48 -3.90 1.44
C GLY A 169 -12.44 -3.08 0.67
N TYR A 170 -11.90 -2.01 1.26
CA TYR A 170 -10.84 -1.22 0.63
C TYR A 170 -9.47 -1.89 0.76
N PRO A 171 -8.59 -1.78 -0.27
CA PRO A 171 -7.22 -2.27 -0.16
C PRO A 171 -6.43 -1.41 0.83
N ALA A 172 -6.03 -2.01 1.95
CA ALA A 172 -5.28 -1.31 2.96
C ALA A 172 -4.15 -2.17 3.54
N VAL A 173 -3.04 -1.52 3.87
CA VAL A 173 -1.85 -2.14 4.44
C VAL A 173 -1.31 -1.30 5.60
N ARG A 174 -0.52 -1.93 6.48
CA ARG A 174 0.22 -1.26 7.54
C ARG A 174 1.71 -1.41 7.33
N LEU A 175 2.43 -0.30 7.35
CA LEU A 175 3.88 -0.25 7.49
C LEU A 175 4.26 -0.03 8.95
N ILE A 176 5.21 -0.81 9.42
CA ILE A 176 5.76 -0.71 10.78
C ILE A 176 7.25 -1.03 10.77
N GLU A 177 8.00 -0.45 11.68
CA GLU A 177 9.43 -0.70 11.82
C GLU A 177 9.78 -2.20 11.88
N SER A 178 11.00 -2.55 11.49
CA SER A 178 11.44 -3.95 11.38
C SER A 178 11.42 -4.69 12.71
N GLN A 179 11.65 -3.99 13.82
CA GLN A 179 11.67 -4.56 15.16
C GLN A 179 11.23 -3.53 16.19
N GLU A 180 10.18 -3.81 16.91
CA GLU A 180 9.63 -2.98 17.97
C GLU A 180 10.39 -3.16 19.29
N ASP A 181 10.30 -2.15 20.15
CA ASP A 181 10.66 -2.24 21.56
C ASP A 181 9.47 -1.90 22.45
N LEU A 182 8.74 -2.94 22.85
CA LEU A 182 7.54 -2.81 23.69
C LEU A 182 7.81 -2.13 25.03
N SER A 183 9.07 -2.02 25.46
CA SER A 183 9.43 -1.32 26.68
C SER A 183 9.49 0.20 26.52
N ILE A 184 9.53 0.68 25.26
CA ILE A 184 9.53 2.12 24.90
C ILE A 184 8.12 2.56 24.54
N GLN A 185 7.42 1.75 23.78
CA GLN A 185 6.06 2.01 23.32
C GLN A 185 5.13 2.39 24.48
N ASN A 186 4.25 3.36 24.27
CA ASN A 186 3.26 3.82 25.26
C ASN A 186 3.90 4.26 26.60
N SER A 187 5.11 4.80 26.56
CA SER A 187 5.85 5.22 27.77
C SER A 187 6.47 6.59 27.61
N ARG A 188 6.88 7.20 28.73
CA ARG A 188 7.63 8.47 28.71
C ARG A 188 9.00 8.38 28.02
N ARG A 189 9.45 7.19 27.66
CA ARG A 189 10.72 6.96 26.96
C ARG A 189 10.60 7.08 25.45
N ASP A 190 9.37 7.04 24.89
CA ASP A 190 9.15 7.22 23.47
C ASP A 190 9.36 8.68 23.06
N THR A 191 10.63 9.03 22.87
CA THR A 191 11.08 10.40 22.61
C THR A 191 11.81 10.49 21.27
N TRP A 192 11.76 11.66 20.65
CA TRP A 192 12.40 11.94 19.36
C TRP A 192 13.90 11.61 19.31
N SER A 193 14.59 11.60 20.44
CA SER A 193 16.02 11.29 20.53
C SER A 193 16.34 9.80 20.28
N LEU A 194 15.35 8.92 20.30
CA LEU A 194 15.50 7.50 19.99
C LEU A 194 15.30 7.17 18.52
N ILE A 195 14.70 8.09 17.75
CA ILE A 195 14.41 7.90 16.33
C ILE A 195 15.72 7.78 15.54
N ASP A 196 15.83 6.75 14.71
CA ASP A 196 16.86 6.61 13.70
C ASP A 196 16.40 7.33 12.41
N TYR A 197 16.85 8.56 12.23
CA TYR A 197 16.38 9.40 11.11
C TYR A 197 16.83 8.89 9.73
N ASP A 198 17.91 8.13 9.62
CA ASP A 198 18.30 7.51 8.35
C ASP A 198 17.40 6.32 8.03
N TYR A 199 17.03 5.52 9.02
CA TYR A 199 16.02 4.47 8.89
C TYR A 199 14.64 5.05 8.54
N PHE A 200 14.18 6.03 9.32
CA PHE A 200 12.90 6.71 9.11
C PHE A 200 12.78 7.28 7.68
N LYS A 201 13.84 7.92 7.20
CA LYS A 201 13.92 8.45 5.84
C LYS A 201 13.69 7.38 4.77
N GLN A 202 14.19 6.16 4.96
CA GLN A 202 13.97 5.06 4.00
C GLN A 202 12.47 4.73 3.87
N ILE A 203 11.74 4.70 4.99
CA ILE A 203 10.30 4.41 4.94
C ILE A 203 9.52 5.58 4.33
N VAL A 204 9.89 6.83 4.64
CA VAL A 204 9.30 8.01 3.98
C VAL A 204 9.52 7.97 2.47
N GLN A 205 10.72 7.58 2.02
CA GLN A 205 11.05 7.44 0.59
C GLN A 205 10.24 6.29 -0.06
N LEU A 206 10.04 5.17 0.63
CA LEU A 206 9.20 4.08 0.15
C LEU A 206 7.75 4.53 -0.07
N ASN A 207 7.17 5.19 0.93
CA ASN A 207 5.81 5.75 0.82
C ASN A 207 5.71 6.74 -0.35
N LEU A 208 6.67 7.67 -0.45
CA LEU A 208 6.69 8.69 -1.51
C LEU A 208 6.82 8.05 -2.89
N ALA A 209 7.72 7.08 -3.07
CA ALA A 209 7.88 6.37 -4.33
C ALA A 209 6.61 5.61 -4.73
N THR A 210 5.99 4.93 -3.77
CA THR A 210 4.75 4.19 -3.98
C THR A 210 3.61 5.12 -4.42
N LEU A 211 3.34 6.16 -3.63
CA LEU A 211 2.27 7.11 -3.93
C LEU A 211 2.51 7.86 -5.24
N ALA A 212 3.77 8.26 -5.51
CA ALA A 212 4.11 8.97 -6.73
C ALA A 212 3.91 8.11 -7.99
N ASN A 213 4.30 6.84 -7.96
CA ASN A 213 4.05 5.92 -9.07
C ASN A 213 2.54 5.71 -9.29
N MET A 214 1.79 5.39 -8.24
CA MET A 214 0.34 5.21 -8.33
C MET A 214 -0.36 6.47 -8.85
N ALA A 215 -0.07 7.63 -8.24
CA ALA A 215 -0.74 8.89 -8.56
C ALA A 215 -0.38 9.44 -9.96
N CYS A 216 0.79 9.06 -10.49
CA CYS A 216 1.27 9.47 -11.82
C CYS A 216 0.72 8.57 -12.93
N ALA A 217 0.51 7.29 -12.63
CA ALA A 217 0.20 6.27 -13.62
C ALA A 217 -1.25 6.33 -14.11
N PRO A 218 -1.54 5.74 -15.28
CA PRO A 218 -2.91 5.47 -15.69
C PRO A 218 -3.58 4.42 -14.80
N PRO A 219 -4.93 4.38 -14.77
CA PRO A 219 -5.65 3.31 -14.10
C PRO A 219 -5.35 1.94 -14.74
N PRO A 220 -5.51 0.85 -13.98
CA PRO A 220 -5.38 -0.48 -14.56
C PRO A 220 -6.54 -0.78 -15.53
N SER A 221 -6.21 -1.35 -16.68
CA SER A 221 -7.21 -1.81 -17.64
C SER A 221 -7.87 -3.11 -17.15
N ALA A 222 -9.16 -3.27 -17.42
CA ALA A 222 -9.83 -4.54 -17.16
C ALA A 222 -9.38 -5.60 -18.19
N ILE A 223 -9.08 -6.81 -17.70
CA ILE A 223 -8.73 -7.96 -18.53
C ILE A 223 -9.99 -8.75 -18.83
N ALA A 224 -10.20 -9.17 -20.08
CA ALA A 224 -11.17 -10.20 -20.40
C ALA A 224 -10.71 -11.56 -19.85
N GLU A 225 -11.65 -12.48 -19.63
CA GLU A 225 -11.33 -13.82 -19.17
C GLU A 225 -10.30 -14.49 -20.12
N PRO A 226 -9.13 -14.92 -19.63
CA PRO A 226 -8.11 -15.50 -20.48
C PRO A 226 -8.55 -16.85 -21.04
N LEU A 227 -8.15 -17.11 -22.26
CA LEU A 227 -8.20 -18.48 -22.79
C LEU A 227 -6.90 -19.19 -22.41
N SER A 228 -7.00 -20.34 -21.75
CA SER A 228 -5.87 -21.15 -21.40
C SER A 228 -5.84 -22.43 -22.23
N ASP A 229 -4.65 -22.83 -22.71
CA ASP A 229 -4.39 -24.06 -23.43
C ASP A 229 -2.98 -24.56 -23.11
N HIS A 230 -2.88 -25.70 -22.42
CA HIS A 230 -1.64 -26.45 -22.15
C HIS A 230 -0.43 -25.57 -21.77
N GLY A 231 -0.59 -24.68 -20.78
CA GLY A 231 0.50 -23.82 -20.31
C GLY A 231 0.74 -22.59 -21.18
N SER A 232 -0.24 -22.23 -22.01
CA SER A 232 -0.31 -20.96 -22.73
C SER A 232 -1.58 -20.20 -22.34
N PHE A 233 -1.47 -18.88 -22.26
CA PHE A 233 -2.60 -17.99 -21.93
C PHE A 233 -2.75 -16.94 -23.02
N LEU A 234 -3.93 -16.81 -23.59
CA LEU A 234 -4.31 -15.65 -24.41
C LEU A 234 -4.99 -14.63 -23.49
N ILE A 235 -4.35 -13.51 -23.27
CA ILE A 235 -4.85 -12.41 -22.46
C ILE A 235 -5.32 -11.30 -23.38
N ALA A 236 -6.57 -10.85 -23.19
CA ALA A 236 -7.17 -9.79 -24.01
C ALA A 236 -7.66 -8.64 -23.12
N TRP A 237 -7.40 -7.41 -23.56
CA TRP A 237 -7.93 -6.19 -22.93
C TRP A 237 -8.05 -5.08 -23.98
N VAL A 238 -8.81 -4.03 -23.65
CA VAL A 238 -8.88 -2.83 -24.47
C VAL A 238 -7.74 -1.90 -24.07
N PRO A 239 -6.77 -1.63 -24.95
CA PRO A 239 -5.67 -0.71 -24.65
C PRO A 239 -6.20 0.71 -24.42
N ASP A 240 -5.70 1.38 -23.38
CA ASP A 240 -6.02 2.77 -23.12
C ASP A 240 -5.19 3.69 -24.02
N PRO A 241 -5.80 4.74 -24.60
CA PRO A 241 -5.05 5.74 -25.34
C PRO A 241 -4.14 6.54 -24.39
N GLY A 242 -2.89 6.73 -24.79
CA GLY A 242 -1.91 7.53 -24.02
C GLY A 242 -1.11 6.74 -22.99
N VAL A 243 -1.16 5.41 -23.05
CA VAL A 243 -0.18 4.56 -22.33
C VAL A 243 0.93 4.11 -23.30
N GLU A 244 2.15 3.97 -22.77
CA GLU A 244 3.30 3.48 -23.54
C GLU A 244 3.36 1.95 -23.61
N GLY A 245 2.74 1.28 -22.65
CA GLY A 245 2.73 -0.17 -22.57
C GLY A 245 2.09 -0.70 -21.31
N TYR A 246 2.28 -2.00 -21.10
CA TYR A 246 1.70 -2.73 -19.98
C TYR A 246 2.70 -3.70 -19.38
N ALA A 247 2.64 -3.83 -18.06
CA ALA A 247 3.26 -4.92 -17.32
C ALA A 247 2.20 -6.00 -17.08
N ILE A 248 2.48 -7.22 -17.51
CA ILE A 248 1.63 -8.39 -17.28
C ILE A 248 2.27 -9.20 -16.16
N SER A 249 1.53 -9.41 -15.07
CA SER A 249 1.87 -10.31 -14.00
C SER A 249 1.21 -11.67 -14.23
N VAL A 250 2.02 -12.72 -14.23
CA VAL A 250 1.55 -14.12 -14.16
C VAL A 250 2.24 -14.73 -12.95
N ARG A 251 1.53 -14.75 -11.85
CA ARG A 251 2.05 -15.16 -10.56
C ARG A 251 1.53 -16.53 -10.17
N PRO A 252 2.39 -17.51 -9.85
CA PRO A 252 1.94 -18.76 -9.25
C PRO A 252 1.13 -18.48 -7.96
N LEU A 253 0.01 -19.17 -7.80
CA LEU A 253 -0.79 -19.05 -6.57
C LEU A 253 0.04 -19.44 -5.35
N GLY A 254 -0.12 -18.69 -4.26
CA GLY A 254 0.65 -18.85 -3.03
C GLY A 254 2.05 -18.22 -3.05
N MET A 255 2.49 -17.64 -4.15
CA MET A 255 3.73 -16.87 -4.18
C MET A 255 3.51 -15.49 -3.55
N GLU A 256 4.31 -15.16 -2.53
CA GLU A 256 4.15 -13.90 -1.79
C GLU A 256 4.49 -12.66 -2.63
N ARG A 257 5.45 -12.77 -3.54
CA ARG A 257 5.95 -11.68 -4.38
C ARG A 257 5.55 -11.86 -5.83
N TYR A 258 5.57 -10.76 -6.58
CA TYR A 258 5.43 -10.88 -8.03
C TYR A 258 6.59 -11.67 -8.63
N ALA A 259 6.27 -12.52 -9.59
CA ALA A 259 7.25 -13.04 -10.56
C ALA A 259 7.67 -11.89 -11.50
N PRO A 260 8.78 -12.06 -12.26
CA PRO A 260 9.17 -11.08 -13.26
C PRO A 260 8.03 -10.78 -14.24
N PHE A 261 7.73 -9.50 -14.46
CA PHE A 261 6.67 -9.08 -15.36
C PHE A 261 7.05 -9.30 -16.82
N ARG A 262 6.06 -9.58 -17.65
CA ARG A 262 6.16 -9.42 -19.08
C ARG A 262 5.73 -8.03 -19.48
N PHE A 263 6.64 -7.25 -20.04
CA PHE A 263 6.32 -5.94 -20.60
C PHE A 263 5.94 -6.07 -22.07
N VAL A 264 4.89 -5.36 -22.48
CA VAL A 264 4.43 -5.23 -23.86
C VAL A 264 4.23 -3.76 -24.19
N SER A 265 4.61 -3.35 -25.40
CA SER A 265 4.35 -1.96 -25.85
C SER A 265 2.87 -1.75 -26.10
N ALA A 266 2.44 -0.49 -26.19
CA ALA A 266 1.07 -0.14 -26.55
C ALA A 266 0.65 -0.74 -27.92
N GLU A 267 1.59 -0.84 -28.89
CA GLU A 267 1.35 -1.43 -30.20
C GLU A 267 1.11 -2.94 -30.14
N GLN A 268 1.69 -3.63 -29.18
CA GLN A 268 1.54 -5.08 -28.94
C GLN A 268 0.37 -5.41 -28.00
N ALA A 269 -0.22 -4.39 -27.41
CA ALA A 269 -1.29 -4.54 -26.42
C ALA A 269 -2.60 -5.03 -27.06
N GLY A 270 -3.52 -5.50 -26.20
CA GLY A 270 -4.85 -5.90 -26.58
C GLY A 270 -5.07 -7.39 -26.69
N ASN A 271 -4.15 -8.14 -27.32
CA ASN A 271 -4.20 -9.60 -27.40
C ASN A 271 -2.79 -10.14 -27.30
N VAL A 272 -2.43 -10.74 -26.17
CA VAL A 272 -1.08 -11.24 -25.89
C VAL A 272 -1.12 -12.72 -25.56
N VAL A 273 -0.32 -13.51 -26.29
CA VAL A 273 -0.10 -14.92 -25.96
C VAL A 273 1.13 -15.04 -25.09
N LEU A 274 0.94 -15.63 -23.93
CA LEU A 274 1.98 -16.01 -22.99
C LEU A 274 2.10 -17.53 -23.00
N SER A 275 3.32 -18.07 -23.11
CA SER A 275 3.56 -19.52 -23.17
C SER A 275 4.73 -19.91 -22.29
N GLY A 276 4.85 -21.21 -22.02
CA GLY A 276 5.93 -21.77 -21.21
C GLY A 276 5.60 -21.88 -19.72
N TYR A 277 4.33 -21.84 -19.36
CA TYR A 277 3.84 -22.04 -18.00
C TYR A 277 3.49 -23.50 -17.75
N GLU A 278 3.64 -23.93 -16.50
CA GLU A 278 3.32 -25.30 -16.10
C GLU A 278 1.80 -25.47 -15.95
N SER A 279 1.22 -26.41 -16.68
CA SER A 279 -0.24 -26.64 -16.68
C SER A 279 -0.79 -27.13 -15.33
N GLN A 280 0.05 -27.74 -14.50
CA GLN A 280 -0.32 -28.23 -13.17
C GLN A 280 -0.21 -27.17 -12.06
N THR A 281 0.23 -25.96 -12.40
CA THR A 281 0.36 -24.82 -11.48
C THR A 281 -0.79 -23.87 -11.70
N GLY A 282 -1.45 -23.44 -10.60
CA GLY A 282 -2.44 -22.36 -10.64
C GLY A 282 -1.75 -21.01 -10.71
N TYR A 283 -2.34 -20.08 -11.47
CA TYR A 283 -1.78 -18.73 -11.65
C TYR A 283 -2.81 -17.65 -11.40
N ALA A 284 -2.34 -16.53 -10.86
CA ALA A 284 -3.07 -15.28 -10.79
C ALA A 284 -2.51 -14.30 -11.84
N ILE A 285 -3.39 -13.77 -12.71
CA ILE A 285 -3.02 -12.88 -13.81
C ILE A 285 -3.61 -11.50 -13.57
N SER A 286 -2.79 -10.48 -13.73
CA SER A 286 -3.19 -9.08 -13.68
C SER A 286 -2.31 -8.24 -14.58
N ILE A 287 -2.78 -7.04 -14.96
CA ILE A 287 -2.02 -6.08 -15.76
C ILE A 287 -1.97 -4.72 -15.10
N ALA A 288 -0.90 -4.00 -15.34
CA ALA A 288 -0.74 -2.60 -14.95
C ALA A 288 -0.31 -1.77 -16.15
N ALA A 289 -0.85 -0.57 -16.27
CA ALA A 289 -0.48 0.35 -17.34
C ALA A 289 0.80 1.12 -16.99
N LEU A 290 1.59 1.41 -18.01
CA LEU A 290 2.84 2.17 -17.94
C LEU A 290 2.72 3.41 -18.81
N ASN A 291 2.98 4.58 -18.25
CA ASN A 291 2.94 5.83 -19.02
C ASN A 291 4.34 6.24 -19.54
N GLU A 292 4.37 7.30 -20.35
CA GLU A 292 5.58 7.89 -20.95
C GLU A 292 6.65 8.33 -19.93
N ARG A 293 6.24 8.57 -18.68
CA ARG A 293 7.15 8.96 -17.58
C ARG A 293 7.75 7.77 -16.85
N GLY A 294 7.39 6.54 -17.24
CA GLY A 294 7.83 5.32 -16.58
C GLY A 294 7.08 5.01 -15.29
N CYS A 295 5.96 5.70 -14.99
CA CYS A 295 5.13 5.37 -13.84
C CYS A 295 4.31 4.13 -14.15
N LEU A 296 4.50 3.08 -13.34
CA LEU A 296 3.70 1.87 -13.37
C LEU A 296 2.52 2.01 -12.41
N GLY A 297 1.30 1.84 -12.93
CA GLY A 297 0.08 1.87 -12.14
C GLY A 297 -0.12 0.66 -11.26
N THR A 298 -1.22 0.67 -10.52
CA THR A 298 -1.67 -0.50 -9.79
C THR A 298 -2.10 -1.59 -10.76
N PHE A 299 -1.97 -2.84 -10.34
CA PHE A 299 -2.42 -3.98 -11.13
C PHE A 299 -3.94 -4.11 -11.10
N SER A 300 -4.53 -4.61 -12.18
CA SER A 300 -5.97 -4.86 -12.28
C SER A 300 -6.45 -5.77 -11.16
N TYR A 301 -7.65 -5.47 -10.63
CA TYR A 301 -8.29 -6.24 -9.59
C TYR A 301 -9.78 -6.45 -9.93
N PRO A 302 -10.33 -7.64 -9.66
CA PRO A 302 -9.65 -8.85 -9.13
C PRO A 302 -8.60 -9.42 -10.08
N GLU A 303 -7.60 -10.13 -9.52
CA GLU A 303 -6.70 -10.96 -10.33
C GLU A 303 -7.52 -12.07 -10.99
N ILE A 304 -7.21 -12.41 -12.22
CA ILE A 304 -7.87 -13.53 -12.91
C ILE A 304 -7.16 -14.82 -12.56
N ILE A 305 -7.90 -15.80 -12.08
CA ILE A 305 -7.36 -17.07 -11.63
C ILE A 305 -7.43 -18.11 -12.75
N ILE A 306 -6.30 -18.72 -13.06
CA ILE A 306 -6.20 -19.90 -13.90
C ILE A 306 -5.98 -21.10 -13.00
N GLU A 307 -6.94 -21.99 -12.97
CA GLU A 307 -6.82 -23.23 -12.21
C GLU A 307 -5.86 -24.22 -12.89
N PRO A 308 -5.18 -25.07 -12.11
CA PRO A 308 -4.36 -26.14 -12.68
C PRO A 308 -5.19 -27.06 -13.57
N THR A 309 -4.66 -27.48 -14.70
CA THR A 309 -5.29 -28.51 -15.51
C THR A 309 -4.73 -29.89 -15.13
N SER A 310 -5.65 -30.87 -14.95
CA SER A 310 -5.30 -32.26 -14.62
C SER A 310 -4.51 -32.98 -15.71
#